data_a65323e5313cef268308e9c4dcd2e3cc
#
_entry.id   a65323e5313cef268308e9c4dcd2e3cc
#
_cell.length_a   1.000
_cell.length_b   1.000
_cell.length_c   1.000
_cell.angle_alpha   90.00
_cell.angle_beta   90.00
_cell.angle_gamma   90.00
#
_symmetry.space_group_name_H-M   'P 1'
#
loop_
_entity.id
_entity.type
_entity.pdbx_description
1 polymer ?
#
loop_
_entity_poly.entity_id
_entity_poly.type
_entity_poly.pdbx_seq_one_letter_code
_entity_poly.pdbx_strand_id
1 'polypeptide(L)'
;MKKNHSGILKSKKVALLMGGPGKERPVSLNSGAAVAKALRTLGAEVVEIDVRGPDFQIPENTDLAFNIIHGTFGEDGALQAILDRLGIPYTGEGETGSRLAFDKIASKRKFDEAGVPNAKWEILTPGSQPTIPLPLVAKPPREGSSVGVHIIHRQEELAPALEDCFSRDSEVLIEEFVSGRELTVGIVGGQALPVVEIVPKVDFYSFENKYTKGNSDYFCPARLDDATTRSVQAAALAAHQALGLQIYSRVDVLLDADNKPFVLEVNTIPGMTETSLLPKAADVVGLDFASLCEEIAGISLSAHR
;
A
#
# COMPACT_ATOMS: atom_id res chain seq x y z
N MET A 1 9.13 -2.98 -18.93
CA MET A 1 7.84 -2.28 -19.06
C MET A 1 7.97 -1.20 -20.15
N LYS A 2 6.99 -0.99 -21.04
CA LYS A 2 7.06 0.12 -22.01
C LYS A 2 6.63 1.41 -21.33
N LYS A 3 7.35 2.51 -21.56
CA LYS A 3 6.94 3.87 -21.14
C LYS A 3 5.84 4.36 -22.08
N ASN A 4 4.58 4.30 -21.64
CA ASN A 4 3.44 4.63 -22.50
C ASN A 4 3.03 6.11 -22.42
N HIS A 5 3.46 6.84 -21.37
CA HIS A 5 2.98 8.18 -21.03
C HIS A 5 4.07 9.26 -21.01
N SER A 6 5.19 9.03 -21.73
CA SER A 6 6.33 10.00 -21.76
C SER A 6 5.89 11.38 -22.23
N GLY A 7 6.24 12.42 -21.46
CA GLY A 7 5.96 13.82 -21.75
C GLY A 7 4.55 14.30 -21.37
N ILE A 8 3.73 13.44 -20.74
CA ILE A 8 2.33 13.79 -20.39
C ILE A 8 2.24 14.89 -19.32
N LEU A 9 3.29 15.01 -18.47
CA LEU A 9 3.34 16.01 -17.41
C LEU A 9 3.99 17.33 -17.83
N LYS A 10 4.56 17.40 -19.04
CA LYS A 10 5.20 18.62 -19.51
C LYS A 10 4.21 19.79 -19.55
N SER A 11 4.56 20.88 -18.87
CA SER A 11 3.73 22.10 -18.73
C SER A 11 2.39 21.90 -18.01
N LYS A 12 2.20 20.77 -17.35
CA LYS A 12 1.03 20.52 -16.50
C LYS A 12 1.22 21.15 -15.12
N LYS A 13 0.15 21.76 -14.60
CA LYS A 13 0.09 22.24 -13.22
C LYS A 13 -0.35 21.11 -12.31
N VAL A 14 0.57 20.65 -11.47
CA VAL A 14 0.37 19.53 -10.56
C VAL A 14 0.29 20.01 -9.11
N ALA A 15 -0.84 19.78 -8.45
CA ALA A 15 -0.99 19.95 -7.02
C ALA A 15 -0.47 18.70 -6.32
N LEU A 16 0.69 18.76 -5.69
CA LEU A 16 1.27 17.65 -4.94
C LEU A 16 0.74 17.66 -3.52
N LEU A 17 -0.17 16.72 -3.21
CA LEU A 17 -0.80 16.59 -1.90
C LEU A 17 0.05 15.68 -1.01
N MET A 18 0.62 16.23 0.08
CA MET A 18 1.50 15.51 0.99
C MET A 18 1.21 15.87 2.45
N GLY A 19 1.80 15.14 3.38
CA GLY A 19 1.57 15.30 4.81
C GLY A 19 0.50 14.37 5.34
N GLY A 20 -0.72 14.85 5.49
CA GLY A 20 -1.83 14.12 6.08
C GLY A 20 -1.95 14.28 7.59
N PRO A 21 -3.12 13.95 8.18
CA PRO A 21 -3.36 14.02 9.61
C PRO A 21 -2.80 12.83 10.41
N GLY A 22 -2.47 11.73 9.72
CA GLY A 22 -2.07 10.47 10.32
C GLY A 22 -0.62 10.42 10.83
N LYS A 23 -0.28 9.31 11.48
CA LYS A 23 1.07 9.05 12.02
C LYS A 23 2.14 8.92 10.93
N GLU A 24 1.74 8.60 9.69
CA GLU A 24 2.63 8.45 8.54
C GLU A 24 3.00 9.77 7.85
N ARG A 25 2.56 10.91 8.43
CA ARG A 25 2.87 12.25 7.93
C ARG A 25 4.35 12.48 7.61
N PRO A 26 5.33 12.13 8.45
CA PRO A 26 6.74 12.31 8.12
C PRO A 26 7.17 11.52 6.87
N VAL A 27 6.64 10.32 6.68
CA VAL A 27 6.90 9.47 5.52
C VAL A 27 6.31 10.11 4.26
N SER A 28 5.09 10.63 4.35
CA SER A 28 4.43 11.34 3.26
C SER A 28 5.20 12.59 2.83
N LEU A 29 5.68 13.40 3.77
CA LEU A 29 6.50 14.58 3.45
C LEU A 29 7.82 14.22 2.77
N ASN A 30 8.48 13.14 3.19
CA ASN A 30 9.70 12.65 2.54
C ASN A 30 9.42 12.12 1.13
N SER A 31 8.36 11.35 0.95
CA SER A 31 7.90 10.88 -0.36
C SER A 31 7.53 12.07 -1.26
N GLY A 32 6.82 13.06 -0.71
CA GLY A 32 6.42 14.28 -1.41
C GLY A 32 7.62 15.07 -1.94
N ALA A 33 8.65 15.25 -1.12
CA ALA A 33 9.87 15.94 -1.56
C ALA A 33 10.56 15.22 -2.73
N ALA A 34 10.63 13.89 -2.71
CA ALA A 34 11.21 13.10 -3.80
C ALA A 34 10.34 13.20 -5.07
N VAL A 35 9.03 13.07 -4.94
CA VAL A 35 8.07 13.20 -6.05
C VAL A 35 8.10 14.62 -6.64
N ALA A 36 8.13 15.68 -5.83
CA ALA A 36 8.23 17.07 -6.30
C ALA A 36 9.45 17.28 -7.21
N LYS A 37 10.59 16.75 -6.78
CA LYS A 37 11.82 16.81 -7.58
C LYS A 37 11.65 16.10 -8.93
N ALA A 38 11.09 14.89 -8.92
CA ALA A 38 10.87 14.11 -10.13
C ALA A 38 9.90 14.81 -11.10
N LEU A 39 8.75 15.30 -10.60
CA LEU A 39 7.76 15.99 -11.42
C LEU A 39 8.32 17.27 -12.07
N ARG A 40 9.13 18.05 -11.33
CA ARG A 40 9.82 19.23 -11.89
C ARG A 40 10.82 18.85 -12.98
N THR A 41 11.54 17.74 -12.82
CA THR A 41 12.46 17.23 -13.87
C THR A 41 11.71 16.85 -15.14
N LEU A 42 10.44 16.40 -15.03
CA LEU A 42 9.56 16.10 -16.15
C LEU A 42 8.93 17.36 -16.79
N GLY A 43 9.21 18.55 -16.26
CA GLY A 43 8.70 19.82 -16.77
C GLY A 43 7.31 20.20 -16.27
N ALA A 44 6.84 19.62 -15.18
CA ALA A 44 5.60 20.02 -14.54
C ALA A 44 5.79 21.30 -13.68
N GLU A 45 4.75 22.13 -13.61
CA GLU A 45 4.60 23.17 -12.60
C GLU A 45 4.05 22.55 -11.32
N VAL A 46 4.89 22.42 -10.27
CA VAL A 46 4.51 21.70 -9.05
C VAL A 46 4.20 22.66 -7.93
N VAL A 47 2.99 22.61 -7.41
CA VAL A 47 2.55 23.30 -6.20
C VAL A 47 2.44 22.27 -5.06
N GLU A 48 3.33 22.37 -4.09
CA GLU A 48 3.33 21.49 -2.92
C GLU A 48 2.28 21.96 -1.90
N ILE A 49 1.40 21.05 -1.47
CA ILE A 49 0.32 21.34 -0.54
C ILE A 49 0.48 20.44 0.67
N ASP A 50 0.80 21.04 1.82
CA ASP A 50 0.83 20.38 3.12
C ASP A 50 -0.58 20.21 3.66
N VAL A 51 -1.20 19.05 3.38
CA VAL A 51 -2.54 18.70 3.82
C VAL A 51 -2.50 18.25 5.27
N ARG A 52 -3.39 18.80 6.11
CA ARG A 52 -3.52 18.45 7.53
C ARG A 52 -4.90 17.90 7.91
N GLY A 53 -5.81 17.90 6.96
CA GLY A 53 -7.20 17.49 7.13
C GLY A 53 -8.02 17.91 5.92
N PRO A 54 -9.36 17.89 5.99
CA PRO A 54 -10.24 18.17 4.86
C PRO A 54 -10.21 19.64 4.39
N ASP A 55 -9.75 20.55 5.25
CA ASP A 55 -9.70 21.99 4.95
C ASP A 55 -8.37 22.35 4.27
N PHE A 56 -8.26 22.07 2.98
CA PHE A 56 -7.13 22.47 2.14
C PHE A 56 -7.64 23.07 0.83
N GLN A 57 -6.79 23.86 0.19
CA GLN A 57 -7.13 24.49 -1.09
C GLN A 57 -6.25 23.96 -2.20
N ILE A 58 -6.87 23.67 -3.33
CA ILE A 58 -6.17 23.32 -4.57
C ILE A 58 -6.14 24.56 -5.45
N PRO A 59 -4.99 24.95 -6.02
CA PRO A 59 -4.86 26.10 -6.90
C PRO A 59 -5.79 25.99 -8.13
N GLU A 60 -6.33 27.11 -8.57
CA GLU A 60 -7.09 27.16 -9.82
C GLU A 60 -6.25 26.66 -11.01
N ASN A 61 -6.91 26.07 -11.99
CA ASN A 61 -6.32 25.50 -13.19
C ASN A 61 -5.31 24.36 -12.88
N THR A 62 -5.51 23.60 -11.80
CA THR A 62 -4.77 22.38 -11.53
C THR A 62 -5.18 21.30 -12.53
N ASP A 63 -4.22 20.74 -13.26
CA ASP A 63 -4.44 19.66 -14.21
C ASP A 63 -4.54 18.28 -13.54
N LEU A 64 -3.81 18.10 -12.43
CA LEU A 64 -3.69 16.83 -11.70
C LEU A 64 -3.36 17.08 -10.24
N ALA A 65 -4.04 16.40 -9.33
CA ALA A 65 -3.62 16.25 -7.95
C ALA A 65 -2.78 14.98 -7.80
N PHE A 66 -1.49 15.13 -7.45
CA PHE A 66 -0.64 13.98 -7.16
C PHE A 66 -0.73 13.67 -5.67
N ASN A 67 -1.46 12.58 -5.31
CA ASN A 67 -1.62 12.18 -3.92
C ASN A 67 -0.46 11.31 -3.46
N ILE A 68 0.19 11.72 -2.36
CA ILE A 68 1.23 10.95 -1.67
C ILE A 68 1.01 10.92 -0.15
N ILE A 69 -0.23 11.09 0.27
CA ILE A 69 -0.62 10.99 1.68
C ILE A 69 -0.82 9.53 2.03
N HIS A 70 0.01 9.01 2.92
CA HIS A 70 -0.06 7.63 3.40
C HIS A 70 -1.05 7.48 4.54
N GLY A 71 -1.67 6.30 4.64
CA GLY A 71 -2.57 5.92 5.72
C GLY A 71 -3.92 6.67 5.69
N THR A 72 -4.44 6.92 6.88
CA THR A 72 -5.73 7.62 7.07
C THR A 72 -5.80 8.93 6.30
N PHE A 73 -6.94 9.21 5.71
CA PHE A 73 -7.27 10.32 4.85
C PHE A 73 -6.75 10.19 3.42
N GLY A 74 -5.52 9.71 3.20
CA GLY A 74 -4.93 9.58 1.86
C GLY A 74 -5.26 8.27 1.16
N GLU A 75 -5.44 7.18 1.93
CA GLU A 75 -5.67 5.82 1.42
C GLU A 75 -7.07 5.27 1.73
N ASP A 76 -7.86 5.92 2.60
CA ASP A 76 -9.16 5.44 3.08
C ASP A 76 -10.37 5.88 2.24
N GLY A 77 -10.13 6.59 1.13
CA GLY A 77 -11.16 7.11 0.25
C GLY A 77 -11.64 8.53 0.59
N ALA A 78 -11.28 9.09 1.75
CA ALA A 78 -11.78 10.40 2.18
C ALA A 78 -11.25 11.54 1.29
N LEU A 79 -9.95 11.55 0.98
CA LEU A 79 -9.35 12.52 0.08
C LEU A 79 -9.90 12.37 -1.34
N GLN A 80 -10.02 11.14 -1.83
CA GLN A 80 -10.56 10.81 -3.15
C GLN A 80 -11.98 11.38 -3.31
N ALA A 81 -12.85 11.19 -2.33
CA ALA A 81 -14.20 11.75 -2.33
C ALA A 81 -14.22 13.29 -2.39
N ILE A 82 -13.21 13.97 -1.81
CA ILE A 82 -13.08 15.43 -1.94
C ILE A 82 -12.67 15.81 -3.36
N LEU A 83 -11.66 15.14 -3.92
CA LEU A 83 -11.15 15.41 -5.26
C LEU A 83 -12.21 15.15 -6.34
N ASP A 84 -12.99 14.06 -6.19
CA ASP A 84 -14.12 13.74 -7.06
C ASP A 84 -15.16 14.88 -7.07
N ARG A 85 -15.53 15.40 -5.89
CA ARG A 85 -16.48 16.54 -5.79
C ARG A 85 -15.93 17.83 -6.40
N LEU A 86 -14.61 18.03 -6.37
CA LEU A 86 -13.95 19.17 -6.99
C LEU A 86 -13.75 18.99 -8.51
N GLY A 87 -13.99 17.79 -9.03
CA GLY A 87 -13.77 17.47 -10.45
C GLY A 87 -12.30 17.54 -10.86
N ILE A 88 -11.36 17.29 -9.92
CA ILE A 88 -9.93 17.37 -10.18
C ILE A 88 -9.40 15.95 -10.37
N PRO A 89 -8.80 15.62 -11.53
CA PRO A 89 -8.12 14.34 -11.72
C PRO A 89 -7.02 14.14 -10.68
N TYR A 90 -6.83 12.91 -10.19
CA TYR A 90 -5.82 12.62 -9.18
C TYR A 90 -5.11 11.29 -9.44
N THR A 91 -3.92 11.12 -8.88
CA THR A 91 -3.17 9.87 -8.95
C THR A 91 -3.67 8.87 -7.92
N GLY A 92 -3.61 7.60 -8.29
CA GLY A 92 -4.02 6.47 -7.45
C GLY A 92 -5.46 6.06 -7.69
N GLU A 93 -5.92 5.18 -6.83
CA GLU A 93 -7.23 4.56 -6.96
C GLU A 93 -8.36 5.50 -6.54
N GLY A 94 -9.56 5.29 -7.09
CA GLY A 94 -10.74 6.04 -6.71
C GLY A 94 -11.22 5.74 -5.29
N GLU A 95 -12.24 6.49 -4.81
CA GLU A 95 -12.80 6.38 -3.45
C GLU A 95 -13.10 4.93 -3.06
N THR A 96 -13.81 4.19 -3.89
CA THR A 96 -14.25 2.81 -3.59
C THR A 96 -13.06 1.85 -3.46
N GLY A 97 -12.12 1.88 -4.41
CA GLY A 97 -10.93 1.01 -4.41
C GLY A 97 -10.03 1.30 -3.21
N SER A 98 -9.80 2.58 -2.91
CA SER A 98 -9.02 3.02 -1.76
C SER A 98 -9.65 2.55 -0.45
N ARG A 99 -10.95 2.76 -0.26
CA ARG A 99 -11.68 2.32 0.93
C ARG A 99 -11.63 0.80 1.12
N LEU A 100 -11.84 0.03 0.05
CA LEU A 100 -11.79 -1.44 0.09
C LEU A 100 -10.40 -1.94 0.46
N ALA A 101 -9.34 -1.35 -0.11
CA ALA A 101 -7.97 -1.76 0.17
C ALA A 101 -7.52 -1.40 1.60
N PHE A 102 -7.97 -0.27 2.12
CA PHE A 102 -7.62 0.19 3.47
C PHE A 102 -8.27 -0.65 4.58
N ASP A 103 -9.52 -1.11 4.38
CA ASP A 103 -10.24 -1.99 5.31
C ASP A 103 -9.85 -3.45 5.06
N LYS A 104 -9.03 -4.02 5.94
CA LYS A 104 -8.52 -5.40 5.83
C LYS A 104 -9.64 -6.45 5.85
N ILE A 105 -10.73 -6.21 6.59
CA ILE A 105 -11.89 -7.11 6.59
C ILE A 105 -12.58 -7.07 5.23
N ALA A 106 -12.80 -5.88 4.67
CA ALA A 106 -13.39 -5.73 3.34
C ALA A 106 -12.51 -6.37 2.26
N SER A 107 -11.19 -6.15 2.33
CA SER A 107 -10.21 -6.79 1.44
C SER A 107 -10.27 -8.31 1.51
N LYS A 108 -10.27 -8.90 2.72
CA LYS A 108 -10.33 -10.36 2.93
C LYS A 108 -11.59 -10.98 2.33
N ARG A 109 -12.75 -10.33 2.51
CA ARG A 109 -14.00 -10.78 1.86
C ARG A 109 -13.87 -10.82 0.35
N LYS A 110 -13.26 -9.80 -0.25
CA LYS A 110 -13.02 -9.74 -1.70
C LYS A 110 -12.01 -10.79 -2.17
N PHE A 111 -10.99 -11.05 -1.36
CA PHE A 111 -10.02 -12.11 -1.64
C PHE A 111 -10.68 -13.48 -1.63
N ASP A 112 -11.53 -13.79 -0.65
CA ASP A 112 -12.25 -15.06 -0.59
C ASP A 112 -13.22 -15.22 -1.77
N GLU A 113 -14.00 -14.16 -2.11
CA GLU A 113 -14.89 -14.14 -3.27
C GLU A 113 -14.16 -14.42 -4.60
N ALA A 114 -12.91 -13.93 -4.73
CA ALA A 114 -12.11 -14.07 -5.94
C ALA A 114 -11.14 -15.27 -5.91
N GLY A 115 -11.08 -16.03 -4.82
CA GLY A 115 -10.16 -17.15 -4.65
C GLY A 115 -8.69 -16.72 -4.52
N VAL A 116 -8.42 -15.50 -4.05
CA VAL A 116 -7.06 -15.01 -3.77
C VAL A 116 -6.52 -15.74 -2.53
N PRO A 117 -5.32 -16.36 -2.62
CA PRO A 117 -4.75 -17.07 -1.49
C PRO A 117 -4.45 -16.10 -0.34
N ASN A 118 -5.04 -16.35 0.81
CA ASN A 118 -4.83 -15.59 2.04
C ASN A 118 -4.99 -16.51 3.26
N ALA A 119 -4.50 -16.09 4.43
CA ALA A 119 -4.62 -16.86 5.67
C ALA A 119 -6.10 -17.00 6.08
N LYS A 120 -6.46 -18.08 6.76
CA LYS A 120 -7.78 -18.20 7.41
C LYS A 120 -7.98 -17.04 8.38
N TRP A 121 -9.19 -16.52 8.45
CA TRP A 121 -9.47 -15.35 9.25
C TRP A 121 -10.88 -15.35 9.83
N GLU A 122 -11.06 -14.61 10.90
CA GLU A 122 -12.35 -14.32 11.53
C GLU A 122 -12.37 -12.92 12.12
N ILE A 123 -13.56 -12.43 12.44
CA ILE A 123 -13.77 -11.11 13.05
C ILE A 123 -14.19 -11.32 14.50
N LEU A 124 -13.53 -10.59 15.40
CA LEU A 124 -13.98 -10.49 16.78
C LEU A 124 -14.64 -9.14 17.05
N THR A 125 -15.66 -9.19 17.89
CA THR A 125 -16.28 -8.03 18.55
C THR A 125 -16.00 -8.07 20.04
N PRO A 126 -16.15 -6.98 20.80
CA PRO A 126 -15.90 -6.97 22.24
C PRO A 126 -16.63 -8.09 22.98
N GLY A 127 -15.91 -8.85 23.78
CA GLY A 127 -16.43 -10.00 24.54
C GLY A 127 -16.39 -11.36 23.82
N SER A 128 -16.09 -11.39 22.51
CA SER A 128 -15.88 -12.65 21.78
C SER A 128 -14.50 -13.23 22.02
N GLN A 129 -14.35 -14.54 21.76
CA GLN A 129 -13.07 -15.26 21.79
C GLN A 129 -12.78 -15.83 20.40
N PRO A 130 -11.50 -15.91 19.99
CA PRO A 130 -11.14 -16.49 18.70
C PRO A 130 -11.42 -17.99 18.67
N THR A 131 -11.81 -18.48 17.48
CA THR A 131 -11.94 -19.92 17.18
C THR A 131 -10.70 -20.45 16.46
N ILE A 132 -9.93 -19.56 15.83
CA ILE A 132 -8.62 -19.88 15.23
C ILE A 132 -7.63 -20.24 16.36
N PRO A 133 -6.97 -21.41 16.28
CA PRO A 133 -6.03 -21.84 17.31
C PRO A 133 -4.73 -21.02 17.27
N LEU A 134 -4.01 -21.03 18.40
CA LEU A 134 -2.66 -20.48 18.49
C LEU A 134 -1.65 -21.33 17.68
N PRO A 135 -0.64 -20.70 17.06
CA PRO A 135 -0.39 -19.27 17.04
C PRO A 135 -1.31 -18.53 16.06
N LEU A 136 -1.71 -17.31 16.40
CA LEU A 136 -2.57 -16.47 15.57
C LEU A 136 -2.07 -15.02 15.52
N VAL A 137 -2.63 -14.22 14.61
CA VAL A 137 -2.38 -12.79 14.51
C VAL A 137 -3.66 -12.03 14.83
N ALA A 138 -3.58 -11.06 15.74
CA ALA A 138 -4.66 -10.11 16.02
C ALA A 138 -4.24 -8.72 15.53
N LYS A 139 -5.13 -8.04 14.81
CA LYS A 139 -4.85 -6.69 14.30
C LYS A 139 -6.12 -5.86 14.12
N PRO A 140 -6.05 -4.53 14.33
CA PRO A 140 -7.14 -3.64 13.97
C PRO A 140 -7.28 -3.59 12.45
N PRO A 141 -8.51 -3.66 11.89
CA PRO A 141 -8.70 -3.77 10.44
C PRO A 141 -8.39 -2.49 9.67
N ARG A 142 -8.47 -1.31 10.30
CA ARG A 142 -8.38 0.02 9.63
C ARG A 142 -7.17 0.83 10.10
N GLU A 143 -6.09 0.14 10.47
CA GLU A 143 -4.80 0.77 10.81
C GLU A 143 -3.74 0.42 9.78
N GLY A 144 -2.82 1.37 9.54
CA GLY A 144 -1.66 1.20 8.65
C GLY A 144 -0.38 0.81 9.41
N SER A 145 0.70 0.58 8.65
CA SER A 145 2.07 0.49 9.16
C SER A 145 2.31 -0.48 10.31
N SER A 146 1.62 -1.62 10.34
CA SER A 146 1.72 -2.65 11.41
C SER A 146 1.36 -2.16 12.82
N VAL A 147 0.67 -1.01 12.95
CA VAL A 147 0.22 -0.50 14.25
C VAL A 147 -0.85 -1.43 14.84
N GLY A 148 -0.66 -1.88 16.07
CA GLY A 148 -1.60 -2.78 16.76
C GLY A 148 -1.62 -4.21 16.24
N VAL A 149 -0.61 -4.63 15.45
CA VAL A 149 -0.47 -6.02 15.01
C VAL A 149 0.24 -6.82 16.09
N HIS A 150 -0.41 -7.90 16.55
CA HIS A 150 0.10 -8.81 17.57
C HIS A 150 0.16 -10.23 17.04
N ILE A 151 1.36 -10.85 17.10
CA ILE A 151 1.54 -12.28 16.88
C ILE A 151 1.45 -12.95 18.24
N ILE A 152 0.49 -13.85 18.41
CA ILE A 152 0.12 -14.44 19.69
C ILE A 152 0.48 -15.93 19.64
N HIS A 153 1.45 -16.33 20.44
CA HIS A 153 1.91 -17.71 20.55
C HIS A 153 1.31 -18.43 21.76
N ARG A 154 0.94 -17.69 22.81
CA ARG A 154 0.51 -18.24 24.09
C ARG A 154 -0.79 -17.58 24.57
N GLN A 155 -1.59 -18.34 25.29
CA GLN A 155 -2.92 -17.90 25.74
C GLN A 155 -2.89 -16.64 26.62
N GLU A 156 -1.85 -16.45 27.42
CA GLU A 156 -1.70 -15.28 28.27
C GLU A 156 -1.43 -13.97 27.51
N GLU A 157 -1.01 -14.06 26.25
CA GLU A 157 -0.75 -12.90 25.37
C GLU A 157 -2.05 -12.40 24.72
N LEU A 158 -3.11 -13.21 24.68
CA LEU A 158 -4.33 -12.92 23.92
C LEU A 158 -5.10 -11.72 24.50
N ALA A 159 -5.36 -11.71 25.81
CA ALA A 159 -6.18 -10.66 26.40
C ALA A 159 -5.56 -9.24 26.27
N PRO A 160 -4.26 -9.03 26.56
CA PRO A 160 -3.62 -7.72 26.33
C PRO A 160 -3.61 -7.30 24.85
N ALA A 161 -3.41 -8.24 23.92
CA ALA A 161 -3.42 -7.97 22.49
C ALA A 161 -4.80 -7.52 21.99
N LEU A 162 -5.86 -8.22 22.43
CA LEU A 162 -7.22 -7.83 22.09
C LEU A 162 -7.60 -6.48 22.69
N GLU A 163 -7.17 -6.18 23.92
CA GLU A 163 -7.40 -4.88 24.55
C GLU A 163 -6.76 -3.74 23.73
N ASP A 164 -5.49 -3.90 23.28
CA ASP A 164 -4.84 -2.92 22.41
C ASP A 164 -5.58 -2.77 21.07
N CYS A 165 -5.96 -3.88 20.41
CA CYS A 165 -6.71 -3.83 19.16
C CYS A 165 -8.06 -3.12 19.31
N PHE A 166 -8.86 -3.47 20.34
CA PHE A 166 -10.16 -2.85 20.61
C PHE A 166 -10.06 -1.39 21.07
N SER A 167 -8.92 -0.95 21.57
CA SER A 167 -8.69 0.47 21.85
C SER A 167 -8.60 1.33 20.57
N ARG A 168 -8.39 0.70 19.41
CA ARG A 168 -8.18 1.33 18.12
C ARG A 168 -9.36 1.19 17.17
N ASP A 169 -10.06 0.05 17.22
CA ASP A 169 -11.20 -0.25 16.35
C ASP A 169 -12.27 -1.05 17.12
N SER A 170 -13.51 -0.95 16.68
CA SER A 170 -14.63 -1.72 17.25
C SER A 170 -14.64 -3.20 16.84
N GLU A 171 -13.84 -3.57 15.85
CA GLU A 171 -13.65 -4.92 15.34
C GLU A 171 -12.16 -5.28 15.39
N VAL A 172 -11.87 -6.57 15.56
CA VAL A 172 -10.50 -7.10 15.47
C VAL A 172 -10.46 -8.20 14.43
N LEU A 173 -9.54 -8.09 13.50
CA LEU A 173 -9.24 -9.15 12.53
C LEU A 173 -8.30 -10.15 13.18
N ILE A 174 -8.72 -11.41 13.27
CA ILE A 174 -7.89 -12.54 13.67
C ILE A 174 -7.52 -13.34 12.44
N GLU A 175 -6.25 -13.71 12.33
CA GLU A 175 -5.76 -14.56 11.24
C GLU A 175 -4.95 -15.73 11.80
N GLU A 176 -4.98 -16.85 11.09
CA GLU A 176 -4.01 -17.92 11.28
C GLU A 176 -2.60 -17.39 11.08
N PHE A 177 -1.67 -17.70 11.99
CA PHE A 177 -0.29 -17.29 11.82
C PHE A 177 0.38 -18.11 10.72
N VAL A 178 0.83 -17.44 9.68
CA VAL A 178 1.63 -18.02 8.59
C VAL A 178 3.08 -17.65 8.80
N SER A 179 3.93 -18.67 9.03
CA SER A 179 5.38 -18.48 9.06
C SER A 179 5.92 -18.52 7.63
N GLY A 180 6.73 -17.53 7.25
CA GLY A 180 7.23 -17.49 5.87
C GLY A 180 8.16 -16.32 5.59
N ARG A 181 8.60 -16.25 4.33
CA ARG A 181 9.40 -15.14 3.81
C ARG A 181 8.47 -13.95 3.51
N GLU A 182 8.88 -12.76 3.90
CA GLU A 182 8.15 -11.54 3.57
C GLU A 182 8.51 -11.05 2.16
N LEU A 183 7.51 -10.96 1.32
CA LEU A 183 7.62 -10.53 -0.06
C LEU A 183 6.67 -9.37 -0.32
N THR A 184 7.01 -8.56 -1.32
CA THR A 184 6.08 -7.55 -1.82
C THR A 184 6.17 -7.43 -3.33
N VAL A 185 5.03 -7.12 -3.95
CA VAL A 185 4.90 -6.97 -5.40
C VAL A 185 4.25 -5.63 -5.71
N GLY A 186 4.95 -4.78 -6.45
CA GLY A 186 4.36 -3.59 -7.04
C GLY A 186 3.50 -3.95 -8.25
N ILE A 187 2.33 -3.34 -8.34
CA ILE A 187 1.47 -3.42 -9.53
C ILE A 187 1.38 -2.00 -10.11
N VAL A 188 1.59 -1.86 -11.41
CA VAL A 188 1.45 -0.57 -12.13
C VAL A 188 0.74 -0.83 -13.45
N GLY A 189 -0.40 -0.19 -13.68
CA GLY A 189 -1.19 -0.37 -14.89
C GLY A 189 -1.57 -1.82 -15.17
N GLY A 190 -1.90 -2.58 -14.12
CA GLY A 190 -2.25 -3.99 -14.22
C GLY A 190 -1.09 -4.93 -14.52
N GLN A 191 0.16 -4.48 -14.40
CA GLN A 191 1.36 -5.29 -14.58
C GLN A 191 2.10 -5.49 -13.27
N ALA A 192 2.39 -6.74 -12.90
CA ALA A 192 3.20 -7.07 -11.75
C ALA A 192 4.69 -6.78 -12.02
N LEU A 193 5.30 -6.02 -11.14
CA LEU A 193 6.74 -5.74 -11.13
C LEU A 193 7.51 -6.94 -10.55
N PRO A 194 8.86 -6.94 -10.64
CA PRO A 194 9.67 -7.92 -9.95
C PRO A 194 9.37 -8.00 -8.45
N VAL A 195 9.32 -9.21 -7.93
CA VAL A 195 9.10 -9.46 -6.49
C VAL A 195 10.27 -8.90 -5.70
N VAL A 196 9.96 -8.20 -4.62
CA VAL A 196 10.96 -7.76 -3.63
C VAL A 196 10.86 -8.63 -2.39
N GLU A 197 11.98 -9.17 -1.94
CA GLU A 197 12.07 -9.85 -0.65
C GLU A 197 12.54 -8.89 0.43
N ILE A 198 11.88 -8.95 1.58
CA ILE A 198 12.16 -8.18 2.77
C ILE A 198 12.73 -9.14 3.81
N VAL A 199 13.98 -8.93 4.24
CA VAL A 199 14.63 -9.75 5.26
C VAL A 199 14.89 -8.88 6.48
N PRO A 200 14.02 -8.92 7.51
CA PRO A 200 14.24 -8.22 8.75
C PRO A 200 15.51 -8.75 9.46
N LYS A 201 16.31 -7.86 10.05
CA LYS A 201 17.48 -8.24 10.84
C LYS A 201 17.14 -8.56 12.31
N VAL A 202 15.93 -8.28 12.71
CA VAL A 202 15.33 -8.56 14.01
C VAL A 202 13.97 -9.21 13.80
N ASP A 203 13.48 -9.96 14.78
CA ASP A 203 12.43 -10.98 14.67
C ASP A 203 11.07 -10.62 14.01
N PHE A 204 10.78 -9.37 13.67
CA PHE A 204 9.51 -8.99 13.02
C PHE A 204 9.62 -7.69 12.23
N TYR A 205 8.92 -7.60 11.09
CA TYR A 205 8.85 -6.39 10.27
C TYR A 205 7.84 -5.38 10.86
N SER A 206 8.18 -4.90 12.07
CA SER A 206 7.39 -3.90 12.81
C SER A 206 7.44 -2.52 12.17
N PHE A 207 6.62 -1.58 12.67
CA PHE A 207 6.67 -0.16 12.30
C PHE A 207 8.10 0.41 12.38
N GLU A 208 8.81 0.14 13.47
CA GLU A 208 10.18 0.61 13.66
C GLU A 208 11.14 0.04 12.61
N ASN A 209 10.98 -1.26 12.27
CA ASN A 209 11.81 -1.91 11.26
C ASN A 209 11.51 -1.47 9.83
N LYS A 210 10.27 -1.07 9.54
CA LYS A 210 9.87 -0.52 8.23
C LYS A 210 10.55 0.83 7.93
N TYR A 211 10.71 1.68 8.94
CA TYR A 211 11.17 3.07 8.74
C TYR A 211 12.55 3.36 9.30
N THR A 212 13.17 2.45 10.04
CA THR A 212 14.56 2.61 10.53
C THR A 212 15.53 2.07 9.49
N LYS A 213 16.34 2.97 8.93
CA LYS A 213 17.35 2.62 7.92
C LYS A 213 18.34 1.58 8.47
N GLY A 214 18.45 0.45 7.77
CA GLY A 214 19.40 -0.61 8.10
C GLY A 214 18.83 -1.78 8.92
N ASN A 215 17.54 -1.73 9.35
CA ASN A 215 16.89 -2.82 10.10
C ASN A 215 16.38 -3.95 9.21
N SER A 216 16.35 -3.76 7.90
CA SER A 216 15.97 -4.80 6.94
C SER A 216 16.88 -4.77 5.72
N ASP A 217 17.16 -5.92 5.15
CA ASP A 217 17.78 -6.07 3.84
C ASP A 217 16.68 -6.33 2.80
N TYR A 218 16.90 -5.83 1.58
CA TYR A 218 15.94 -5.94 0.48
C TYR A 218 16.62 -6.55 -0.73
N PHE A 219 16.02 -7.59 -1.30
CA PHE A 219 16.49 -8.22 -2.54
C PHE A 219 15.46 -8.01 -3.64
N CYS A 220 15.87 -7.34 -4.72
CA CYS A 220 15.05 -7.12 -5.90
C CYS A 220 15.86 -7.40 -7.18
N PRO A 221 15.51 -8.41 -7.97
CA PRO A 221 14.47 -9.42 -7.75
C PRO A 221 14.72 -10.29 -6.51
N ALA A 222 13.65 -10.78 -5.89
CA ALA A 222 13.71 -11.75 -4.81
C ALA A 222 14.40 -13.05 -5.28
N ARG A 223 15.07 -13.73 -4.34
CA ARG A 223 15.77 -14.99 -4.62
C ARG A 223 14.79 -16.16 -4.63
N LEU A 224 14.01 -16.26 -5.70
CA LEU A 224 12.99 -17.28 -5.96
C LEU A 224 13.25 -17.95 -7.30
N ASP A 225 12.79 -19.18 -7.45
CA ASP A 225 12.71 -19.80 -8.76
C ASP A 225 11.57 -19.18 -9.61
N ASP A 226 11.59 -19.43 -10.91
CA ASP A 226 10.64 -18.84 -11.85
C ASP A 226 9.18 -19.23 -11.59
N ALA A 227 8.92 -20.46 -11.11
CA ALA A 227 7.57 -20.93 -10.85
C ALA A 227 7.00 -20.23 -9.61
N THR A 228 7.79 -20.16 -8.55
CA THR A 228 7.43 -19.44 -7.31
C THR A 228 7.25 -17.94 -7.59
N THR A 229 8.16 -17.32 -8.36
CA THR A 229 8.04 -15.90 -8.74
C THR A 229 6.70 -15.63 -9.44
N ARG A 230 6.34 -16.44 -10.44
CA ARG A 230 5.07 -16.30 -11.15
C ARG A 230 3.86 -16.53 -10.25
N SER A 231 3.93 -17.48 -9.32
CA SER A 231 2.84 -17.74 -8.36
C SER A 231 2.60 -16.54 -7.45
N VAL A 232 3.67 -15.94 -6.89
CA VAL A 232 3.59 -14.74 -6.04
C VAL A 232 3.03 -13.55 -6.82
N GLN A 233 3.55 -13.30 -8.03
CA GLN A 233 3.06 -12.22 -8.89
C GLN A 233 1.58 -12.40 -9.28
N ALA A 234 1.16 -13.64 -9.57
CA ALA A 234 -0.23 -13.94 -9.90
C ALA A 234 -1.16 -13.72 -8.71
N ALA A 235 -0.76 -14.12 -7.50
CA ALA A 235 -1.52 -13.88 -6.28
C ALA A 235 -1.67 -12.37 -5.99
N ALA A 236 -0.58 -11.60 -6.14
CA ALA A 236 -0.61 -10.16 -5.96
C ALA A 236 -1.50 -9.45 -7.00
N LEU A 237 -1.40 -9.84 -8.26
CA LEU A 237 -2.24 -9.28 -9.33
C LEU A 237 -3.71 -9.62 -9.12
N ALA A 238 -4.03 -10.84 -8.70
CA ALA A 238 -5.39 -11.25 -8.37
C ALA A 238 -5.96 -10.45 -7.20
N ALA A 239 -5.16 -10.15 -6.16
CA ALA A 239 -5.57 -9.30 -5.04
C ALA A 239 -5.88 -7.86 -5.48
N HIS A 240 -5.00 -7.26 -6.29
CA HIS A 240 -5.22 -5.95 -6.88
C HIS A 240 -6.54 -5.90 -7.68
N GLN A 241 -6.76 -6.89 -8.54
CA GLN A 241 -7.97 -7.00 -9.37
C GLN A 241 -9.24 -7.27 -8.54
N ALA A 242 -9.16 -8.11 -7.50
CA ALA A 242 -10.29 -8.41 -6.60
C ALA A 242 -10.84 -7.17 -5.90
N LEU A 243 -9.99 -6.18 -5.64
CA LEU A 243 -10.37 -4.88 -5.06
C LEU A 243 -10.82 -3.87 -6.13
N GLY A 244 -10.83 -4.24 -7.41
CA GLY A 244 -11.19 -3.35 -8.52
C GLY A 244 -10.17 -2.25 -8.80
N LEU A 245 -8.92 -2.43 -8.38
CA LEU A 245 -7.87 -1.44 -8.57
C LEU A 245 -7.38 -1.44 -10.02
N GLN A 246 -6.91 -0.29 -10.52
CA GLN A 246 -6.55 -0.11 -11.93
C GLN A 246 -5.23 0.63 -12.15
N ILE A 247 -4.82 1.46 -11.20
CA ILE A 247 -3.71 2.40 -11.40
C ILE A 247 -2.41 1.80 -10.90
N TYR A 248 -2.24 1.72 -9.60
CA TYR A 248 -1.06 1.12 -9.00
C TYR A 248 -1.32 0.70 -7.54
N SER A 249 -0.57 -0.25 -7.07
CA SER A 249 -0.58 -0.67 -5.67
C SER A 249 0.71 -1.40 -5.31
N ARG A 250 0.91 -1.64 -4.02
CA ARG A 250 1.90 -2.59 -3.50
C ARG A 250 1.16 -3.66 -2.69
N VAL A 251 1.36 -4.91 -3.08
CA VAL A 251 0.74 -6.06 -2.45
C VAL A 251 1.78 -6.78 -1.59
N ASP A 252 1.53 -6.87 -0.30
CA ASP A 252 2.40 -7.55 0.65
C ASP A 252 1.96 -9.01 0.79
N VAL A 253 2.93 -9.94 0.71
CA VAL A 253 2.70 -11.39 0.58
C VAL A 253 3.66 -12.15 1.51
N LEU A 254 3.15 -13.14 2.24
CA LEU A 254 3.98 -14.17 2.89
C LEU A 254 4.12 -15.38 1.96
N LEU A 255 5.30 -15.95 1.91
CA LEU A 255 5.59 -17.19 1.19
C LEU A 255 5.99 -18.25 2.21
N ASP A 256 5.16 -19.29 2.38
CA ASP A 256 5.43 -20.36 3.33
C ASP A 256 6.57 -21.30 2.90
N ALA A 257 6.87 -22.29 3.73
CA ALA A 257 7.93 -23.27 3.47
C ALA A 257 7.65 -24.17 2.24
N ASP A 258 6.38 -24.30 1.84
CA ASP A 258 5.95 -25.06 0.68
C ASP A 258 5.86 -24.19 -0.59
N ASN A 259 6.38 -22.97 -0.56
CA ASN A 259 6.31 -21.96 -1.61
C ASN A 259 4.87 -21.55 -1.99
N LYS A 260 3.94 -21.61 -1.04
CA LYS A 260 2.57 -21.14 -1.21
C LYS A 260 2.47 -19.68 -0.80
N PRO A 261 1.99 -18.77 -1.68
CA PRO A 261 1.80 -17.36 -1.33
C PRO A 261 0.53 -17.13 -0.52
N PHE A 262 0.59 -16.21 0.43
CA PHE A 262 -0.54 -15.71 1.22
C PHE A 262 -0.54 -14.19 1.17
N VAL A 263 -1.56 -13.59 0.56
CA VAL A 263 -1.71 -12.14 0.50
C VAL A 263 -2.08 -11.61 1.88
N LEU A 264 -1.32 -10.62 2.36
CA LEU A 264 -1.55 -9.95 3.64
C LEU A 264 -2.44 -8.73 3.49
N GLU A 265 -2.03 -7.80 2.62
CA GLU A 265 -2.71 -6.52 2.40
C GLU A 265 -2.32 -5.90 1.05
N VAL A 266 -3.11 -4.92 0.62
CA VAL A 266 -2.85 -4.11 -0.57
C VAL A 266 -2.78 -2.64 -0.18
N ASN A 267 -1.66 -2.00 -0.48
CA ASN A 267 -1.44 -0.57 -0.22
C ASN A 267 -1.65 0.22 -1.51
N THR A 268 -2.56 1.19 -1.52
CA THR A 268 -2.91 1.97 -2.71
C THR A 268 -2.05 3.23 -2.89
N ILE A 269 -1.40 3.72 -1.82
CA ILE A 269 -0.41 4.80 -1.89
C ILE A 269 0.89 4.34 -1.22
N PRO A 270 1.62 3.38 -1.82
CA PRO A 270 2.86 2.90 -1.24
C PRO A 270 3.93 3.99 -1.21
N GLY A 271 4.92 3.83 -0.32
CA GLY A 271 6.03 4.78 -0.18
C GLY A 271 6.71 5.08 -1.50
N MET A 272 6.94 6.36 -1.75
CA MET A 272 7.50 6.92 -3.00
C MET A 272 8.73 7.77 -2.70
N THR A 273 9.78 7.13 -2.17
CA THR A 273 11.15 7.65 -2.19
C THR A 273 11.99 6.78 -3.13
N GLU A 274 13.14 7.27 -3.57
CA GLU A 274 14.05 6.48 -4.43
C GLU A 274 14.46 5.12 -3.81
N THR A 275 14.37 5.02 -2.48
CA THR A 275 14.70 3.78 -1.73
C THR A 275 13.49 2.93 -1.38
N SER A 276 12.27 3.37 -1.67
CA SER A 276 11.04 2.63 -1.42
C SER A 276 10.90 1.41 -2.33
N LEU A 277 10.11 0.42 -1.89
CA LEU A 277 10.08 -0.91 -2.52
C LEU A 277 9.45 -0.90 -3.92
N LEU A 278 8.39 -0.10 -4.13
CA LEU A 278 7.79 0.05 -5.46
C LEU A 278 8.75 0.68 -6.48
N PRO A 279 9.40 1.83 -6.19
CA PRO A 279 10.44 2.39 -7.07
C PRO A 279 11.61 1.44 -7.33
N LYS A 280 12.08 0.70 -6.32
CA LYS A 280 13.13 -0.32 -6.52
C LYS A 280 12.73 -1.39 -7.51
N ALA A 281 11.50 -1.91 -7.39
CA ALA A 281 11.00 -2.92 -8.32
C ALA A 281 10.82 -2.37 -9.74
N ALA A 282 10.40 -1.11 -9.86
CA ALA A 282 10.25 -0.42 -11.15
C ALA A 282 11.61 -0.20 -11.85
N ASP A 283 12.64 0.19 -11.10
CA ASP A 283 13.99 0.41 -11.63
C ASP A 283 14.59 -0.86 -12.27
N VAL A 284 14.36 -2.03 -11.68
CA VAL A 284 14.81 -3.34 -12.23
C VAL A 284 14.27 -3.58 -13.64
N VAL A 285 13.10 -3.07 -13.98
CA VAL A 285 12.50 -3.19 -15.31
C VAL A 285 12.73 -1.95 -16.20
N GLY A 286 13.67 -1.07 -15.81
CA GLY A 286 14.07 0.11 -16.57
C GLY A 286 13.10 1.28 -16.47
N LEU A 287 12.25 1.30 -15.46
CA LEU A 287 11.34 2.40 -15.15
C LEU A 287 11.92 3.19 -13.95
N ASP A 288 12.77 4.16 -14.23
CA ASP A 288 13.36 5.02 -13.21
C ASP A 288 12.30 5.80 -12.42
N PHE A 289 12.68 6.40 -11.31
CA PHE A 289 11.75 7.06 -10.38
C PHE A 289 10.89 8.13 -11.04
N ALA A 290 11.47 8.98 -11.89
CA ALA A 290 10.73 10.03 -12.59
C ALA A 290 9.74 9.41 -13.59
N SER A 291 10.19 8.41 -14.37
CA SER A 291 9.33 7.68 -15.30
C SER A 291 8.21 6.94 -14.60
N LEU A 292 8.44 6.39 -13.40
CA LEU A 292 7.39 5.76 -12.58
C LEU A 292 6.33 6.79 -12.17
N CYS A 293 6.74 7.98 -11.70
CA CYS A 293 5.79 9.06 -11.36
C CYS A 293 4.98 9.49 -12.58
N GLU A 294 5.61 9.61 -13.74
CA GLU A 294 4.93 9.99 -14.98
C GLU A 294 3.97 8.90 -15.46
N GLU A 295 4.35 7.63 -15.36
CA GLU A 295 3.48 6.50 -15.75
C GLU A 295 2.24 6.42 -14.85
N ILE A 296 2.41 6.55 -13.52
CA ILE A 296 1.29 6.60 -12.57
C ILE A 296 0.35 7.76 -12.90
N ALA A 297 0.89 8.95 -13.16
CA ALA A 297 0.10 10.12 -13.53
C ALA A 297 -0.66 9.90 -14.84
N GLY A 298 -0.01 9.31 -15.84
CA GLY A 298 -0.59 9.07 -17.14
C GLY A 298 -1.73 8.04 -17.12
N ILE A 299 -1.56 6.95 -16.38
CA ILE A 299 -2.62 5.95 -16.17
C ILE A 299 -3.79 6.59 -15.45
N SER A 300 -3.54 7.39 -14.39
CA SER A 300 -4.58 8.08 -13.62
C SER A 300 -5.38 9.07 -14.48
N LEU A 301 -4.69 9.90 -15.25
CA LEU A 301 -5.36 10.83 -16.19
C LEU A 301 -6.21 10.11 -17.26
N SER A 302 -5.81 8.90 -17.63
CA SER A 302 -6.57 8.10 -18.59
C SER A 302 -7.82 7.47 -17.99
N ALA A 303 -7.77 7.12 -16.70
CA ALA A 303 -8.89 6.54 -15.96
C ALA A 303 -9.98 7.57 -15.59
N HIS A 304 -9.59 8.83 -15.37
CA HIS A 304 -10.48 9.93 -14.99
C HIS A 304 -11.10 10.68 -16.21
N ARG A 305 -11.18 10.07 -17.37
CA ARG A 305 -11.79 10.68 -18.57
C ARG A 305 -13.27 10.39 -18.70
#